data_9ec39ba29ab45de3b64ffcfcac93d57f
#
_entry.id   9ec39ba29ab45de3b64ffcfcac93d57f
#
_cell.length_a   1.000
_cell.length_b   1.000
_cell.length_c   1.000
_cell.angle_alpha   90.00
_cell.angle_beta   90.00
_cell.angle_gamma   90.00
#
_symmetry.space_group_name_H-M   'P 1'
#
loop_
_entity.id
_entity.type
_entity.pdbx_description
1 polymer ?
#
loop_
_entity_poly.entity_id
_entity_poly.type
_entity_poly.pdbx_seq_one_letter_code
_entity_poly.pdbx_strand_id
1 'polypeptide(L)'
;FKDQILIEITQDGLRIQIVDAENRPMFSSGSAQLQPYFEDILLSLSDTIAKVNKKISISGHTDAQPFVGRRGYGNWELSSERANAARRTLLAAGYPEQQVARVVGYADSALFDRDDPLSPTNRRIDIVVLNRHAEEQMLEGVEAAGAQVPDEPVVPESESEQSEPEPAEPAVELPVEPEELQEAAPVDQPASTEPARERRLNLFDNAEPIRRLQQ
;
A
#
# COMPACT_ATOMS: atom_id res chain seq x y z
N PHE A 1 2.23 20.73 -6.90
CA PHE A 1 2.26 19.92 -5.67
C PHE A 1 1.73 20.67 -4.44
N LYS A 2 1.76 22.01 -4.40
CA LYS A 2 1.41 22.78 -3.19
C LYS A 2 -0.03 22.54 -2.74
N ASP A 3 -0.94 22.27 -3.67
CA ASP A 3 -2.36 22.07 -3.39
C ASP A 3 -2.69 20.67 -2.84
N GLN A 4 -1.74 19.74 -2.89
CA GLN A 4 -1.88 18.37 -2.40
C GLN A 4 -1.20 18.13 -1.05
N ILE A 5 -0.41 19.09 -0.56
CA ILE A 5 0.33 18.95 0.70
C ILE A 5 -0.22 19.98 1.70
N LEU A 6 -0.80 19.47 2.78
CA LEU A 6 -1.30 20.26 3.89
C LEU A 6 -0.39 20.05 5.10
N ILE A 7 0.01 21.14 5.74
CA ILE A 7 0.87 21.08 6.93
C ILE A 7 0.14 21.74 8.08
N GLU A 8 -0.01 21.03 9.19
CA GLU A 8 -0.74 21.45 10.37
C GLU A 8 0.03 21.11 11.64
N ILE A 9 -0.02 22.00 12.62
CA ILE A 9 0.49 21.73 13.97
C ILE A 9 -0.65 21.15 14.79
N THR A 10 -0.48 19.92 15.27
CA THR A 10 -1.44 19.20 16.11
C THR A 10 -0.91 18.98 17.51
N GLN A 11 -1.74 18.42 18.41
CA GLN A 11 -1.31 18.05 19.76
C GLN A 11 -0.20 16.97 19.75
N ASP A 12 -0.18 16.11 18.71
CA ASP A 12 0.79 15.02 18.57
C ASP A 12 2.10 15.48 17.91
N GLY A 13 2.10 16.61 17.24
CA GLY A 13 3.26 17.16 16.54
C GLY A 13 2.92 17.81 15.21
N LEU A 14 3.87 17.79 14.27
CA LEU A 14 3.69 18.34 12.93
C LEU A 14 3.08 17.29 12.02
N ARG A 15 1.84 17.51 11.61
CA ARG A 15 1.12 16.67 10.62
C ARG A 15 1.37 17.18 9.22
N ILE A 16 1.78 16.29 8.36
CA ILE A 16 1.96 16.50 6.93
C ILE A 16 0.96 15.56 6.23
N GLN A 17 -0.06 16.11 5.60
CA GLN A 17 -1.08 15.35 4.88
C GLN A 17 -0.84 15.51 3.38
N ILE A 18 -0.76 14.39 2.68
CA ILE A 18 -0.66 14.36 1.23
C ILE A 18 -1.96 13.76 0.72
N VAL A 19 -2.73 14.55 -0.03
CA VAL A 19 -4.07 14.20 -0.50
C VAL A 19 -4.07 13.92 -1.99
N ASP A 20 -4.96 13.02 -2.43
CA ASP A 20 -5.20 12.81 -3.85
C ASP A 20 -5.92 14.03 -4.47
N ALA A 21 -5.62 14.28 -5.74
CA ALA A 21 -6.41 15.16 -6.60
C ALA A 21 -7.02 14.33 -7.74
N GLU A 22 -8.14 14.78 -8.30
CA GLU A 22 -8.87 14.06 -9.36
C GLU A 22 -7.97 13.63 -10.53
N ASN A 23 -7.07 14.52 -10.95
CA ASN A 23 -6.19 14.29 -12.09
C ASN A 23 -4.77 13.86 -11.70
N ARG A 24 -4.51 13.63 -10.41
CA ARG A 24 -3.18 13.27 -9.90
C ARG A 24 -3.29 12.34 -8.69
N PRO A 25 -3.62 11.08 -8.92
CA PRO A 25 -3.70 10.09 -7.84
C PRO A 25 -2.29 9.72 -7.35
N MET A 26 -2.10 9.59 -6.04
CA MET A 26 -0.82 9.17 -5.42
C MET A 26 -0.46 7.72 -5.74
N PHE A 27 -1.47 6.87 -5.91
CA PHE A 27 -1.32 5.44 -6.15
C PHE A 27 -2.05 5.02 -7.42
N SER A 28 -1.61 3.91 -7.99
CA SER A 28 -2.37 3.23 -9.04
C SER A 28 -3.74 2.78 -8.49
N SER A 29 -4.77 2.77 -9.36
CA SER A 29 -6.13 2.44 -8.94
C SER A 29 -6.21 1.07 -8.27
N GLY A 30 -6.85 1.02 -7.10
CA GLY A 30 -7.01 -0.21 -6.31
C GLY A 30 -5.69 -0.87 -5.86
N SER A 31 -4.60 -0.12 -5.80
CA SER A 31 -3.25 -0.62 -5.53
C SER A 31 -2.53 0.27 -4.51
N ALA A 32 -1.48 -0.28 -3.92
CA ALA A 32 -0.49 0.44 -3.11
C ALA A 32 0.78 0.80 -3.90
N GLN A 33 0.77 0.62 -5.22
CA GLN A 33 1.86 1.04 -6.08
C GLN A 33 1.86 2.56 -6.22
N LEU A 34 2.95 3.21 -5.80
CA LEU A 34 3.10 4.65 -5.87
C LEU A 34 3.23 5.13 -7.31
N GLN A 35 2.71 6.32 -7.57
CA GLN A 35 3.01 7.07 -8.80
C GLN A 35 4.38 7.74 -8.66
N PRO A 36 5.16 7.85 -9.75
CA PRO A 36 6.53 8.39 -9.70
C PRO A 36 6.61 9.77 -9.03
N TYR A 37 5.67 10.66 -9.32
CA TYR A 37 5.67 11.99 -8.71
C TYR A 37 5.48 11.95 -7.18
N PHE A 38 4.74 10.97 -6.66
CA PHE A 38 4.52 10.81 -5.23
C PHE A 38 5.76 10.22 -4.56
N GLU A 39 6.48 9.32 -5.23
CA GLU A 39 7.81 8.89 -4.79
C GLU A 39 8.75 10.09 -4.64
N ASP A 40 8.83 10.98 -5.64
CA ASP A 40 9.66 12.18 -5.59
C ASP A 40 9.31 13.10 -4.40
N ILE A 41 8.01 13.24 -4.08
CA ILE A 41 7.56 13.99 -2.90
C ILE A 41 8.08 13.33 -1.63
N LEU A 42 7.93 12.01 -1.47
CA LEU A 42 8.38 11.28 -0.28
C LEU A 42 9.90 11.32 -0.13
N LEU A 43 10.65 11.20 -1.24
CA LEU A 43 12.12 11.34 -1.25
C LEU A 43 12.55 12.71 -0.71
N SER A 44 11.97 13.78 -1.27
CA SER A 44 12.23 15.16 -0.82
C SER A 44 11.82 15.43 0.62
N LEU A 45 10.71 14.83 1.05
CA LEU A 45 10.23 14.93 2.43
C LEU A 45 11.16 14.21 3.41
N SER A 46 11.64 13.01 3.04
CA SER A 46 12.57 12.22 3.84
C SER A 46 13.81 13.02 4.24
N ASP A 47 14.44 13.71 3.27
CA ASP A 47 15.60 14.56 3.51
C ASP A 47 15.35 15.68 4.53
N THR A 48 14.11 16.15 4.58
CA THR A 48 13.71 17.25 5.47
C THR A 48 13.42 16.75 6.87
N ILE A 49 12.61 15.69 7.00
CA ILE A 49 12.18 15.17 8.30
C ILE A 49 13.28 14.39 9.03
N ALA A 50 14.19 13.75 8.31
CA ALA A 50 15.32 13.03 8.91
C ALA A 50 16.25 13.97 9.73
N LYS A 51 16.36 15.25 9.36
CA LYS A 51 17.18 16.24 10.06
C LYS A 51 16.65 16.59 11.45
N VAL A 52 15.37 16.33 11.73
CA VAL A 52 14.74 16.71 13.00
C VAL A 52 14.98 15.67 14.09
N ASN A 53 15.46 14.47 13.75
CA ASN A 53 15.72 13.35 14.68
C ASN A 53 14.51 13.06 15.60
N LYS A 54 13.32 12.96 15.01
CA LYS A 54 12.07 12.66 15.69
C LYS A 54 11.45 11.41 15.09
N LYS A 55 10.64 10.71 15.89
CA LYS A 55 9.84 9.60 15.35
C LYS A 55 8.67 10.11 14.53
N ILE A 56 8.24 9.29 13.56
CA ILE A 56 7.08 9.55 12.74
C ILE A 56 6.02 8.45 12.90
N SER A 57 4.76 8.86 12.78
CA SER A 57 3.61 7.97 12.57
C SER A 57 3.12 8.16 11.15
N ILE A 58 2.89 7.06 10.42
CA ILE A 58 2.41 7.09 9.05
C ILE A 58 1.02 6.46 9.03
N SER A 59 0.04 7.15 8.43
CA SER A 59 -1.33 6.68 8.35
C SER A 59 -1.84 6.74 6.92
N GLY A 60 -2.58 5.71 6.52
CA GLY A 60 -3.25 5.63 5.22
C GLY A 60 -4.76 5.69 5.37
N HIS A 61 -5.42 6.36 4.43
CA HIS A 61 -6.86 6.56 4.39
C HIS A 61 -7.42 6.29 2.99
N THR A 62 -8.68 5.87 2.92
CA THR A 62 -9.45 5.75 1.68
C THR A 62 -10.63 6.70 1.70
N ASP A 63 -11.26 6.90 0.55
CA ASP A 63 -12.62 7.40 0.47
C ASP A 63 -13.61 6.31 0.94
N ALA A 64 -14.89 6.67 1.02
CA ALA A 64 -15.96 5.75 1.45
C ALA A 64 -16.40 4.79 0.33
N GLN A 65 -15.79 4.81 -0.85
CA GLN A 65 -16.09 3.84 -1.89
C GLN A 65 -15.61 2.45 -1.44
N PRO A 66 -16.52 1.46 -1.34
CA PRO A 66 -16.11 0.11 -0.97
C PRO A 66 -15.12 -0.47 -1.97
N PHE A 67 -13.94 -0.80 -1.51
CA PHE A 67 -12.98 -1.56 -2.30
C PHE A 67 -13.19 -3.05 -2.06
N VAL A 68 -13.44 -3.80 -3.13
CA VAL A 68 -13.61 -5.24 -3.09
C VAL A 68 -12.47 -5.88 -3.88
N GLY A 69 -11.44 -6.28 -3.17
CA GLY A 69 -10.31 -7.04 -3.71
C GLY A 69 -10.51 -8.55 -3.59
N ARG A 70 -9.42 -9.29 -3.65
CA ARG A 70 -9.44 -10.75 -3.52
C ARG A 70 -9.65 -11.14 -2.05
N ARG A 71 -10.57 -12.09 -1.77
CA ARG A 71 -10.72 -12.80 -0.48
C ARG A 71 -10.55 -11.92 0.77
N GLY A 72 -11.46 -10.98 0.97
CA GLY A 72 -11.48 -10.15 2.19
C GLY A 72 -10.52 -8.96 2.17
N TYR A 73 -9.89 -8.66 1.04
CA TYR A 73 -9.09 -7.45 0.87
C TYR A 73 -10.02 -6.26 0.58
N GLY A 74 -10.12 -5.35 1.51
CA GLY A 74 -10.97 -4.17 1.46
C GLY A 74 -10.22 -2.87 1.73
N ASN A 75 -10.94 -1.83 2.14
CA ASN A 75 -10.38 -0.51 2.44
C ASN A 75 -9.37 -0.55 3.61
N TRP A 76 -9.54 -1.45 4.58
CA TRP A 76 -8.61 -1.61 5.70
C TRP A 76 -7.24 -2.10 5.25
N GLU A 77 -7.21 -3.14 4.44
CA GLU A 77 -5.98 -3.69 3.88
C GLU A 77 -5.33 -2.69 2.92
N LEU A 78 -6.13 -2.09 2.02
CA LEU A 78 -5.64 -1.13 1.04
C LEU A 78 -4.99 0.08 1.71
N SER A 79 -5.64 0.68 2.72
CA SER A 79 -5.10 1.83 3.45
C SER A 79 -3.82 1.48 4.21
N SER A 80 -3.77 0.29 4.83
CA SER A 80 -2.59 -0.20 5.55
C SER A 80 -1.41 -0.47 4.61
N GLU A 81 -1.67 -1.08 3.45
CA GLU A 81 -0.64 -1.34 2.43
C GLU A 81 -0.09 -0.04 1.82
N ARG A 82 -0.94 0.97 1.59
CA ARG A 82 -0.53 2.29 1.11
C ARG A 82 0.35 3.01 2.11
N ALA A 83 0.00 2.98 3.41
CA ALA A 83 0.84 3.52 4.47
C ALA A 83 2.20 2.80 4.54
N ASN A 84 2.21 1.46 4.41
CA ASN A 84 3.45 0.69 4.35
C ASN A 84 4.27 0.96 3.09
N ALA A 85 3.64 1.21 1.95
CA ALA A 85 4.34 1.59 0.73
C ALA A 85 5.05 2.94 0.91
N ALA A 86 4.37 3.94 1.48
CA ALA A 86 4.98 5.22 1.84
C ALA A 86 6.17 5.06 2.81
N ARG A 87 6.03 4.20 3.85
CA ARG A 87 7.15 3.86 4.76
C ARG A 87 8.34 3.30 3.99
N ARG A 88 8.13 2.30 3.14
CA ARG A 88 9.24 1.70 2.36
C ARG A 88 9.97 2.72 1.49
N THR A 89 9.25 3.65 0.88
CA THR A 89 9.85 4.73 0.07
C THR A 89 10.67 5.68 0.93
N LEU A 90 10.19 6.08 2.12
CA LEU A 90 10.95 6.91 3.05
C LEU A 90 12.25 6.21 3.49
N LEU A 91 12.19 4.90 3.82
CA LEU A 91 13.39 4.12 4.18
C LEU A 91 14.36 4.01 3.02
N ALA A 92 13.89 3.79 1.80
CA ALA A 92 14.71 3.74 0.59
C ALA A 92 15.41 5.10 0.33
N ALA A 93 14.77 6.20 0.76
CA ALA A 93 15.34 7.56 0.75
C ALA A 93 16.35 7.83 1.88
N GLY A 94 16.62 6.85 2.75
CA GLY A 94 17.56 6.97 3.86
C GLY A 94 16.95 7.42 5.19
N TYR A 95 15.61 7.49 5.31
CA TYR A 95 14.99 7.73 6.61
C TYR A 95 15.26 6.56 7.57
N PRO A 96 15.72 6.79 8.82
CA PRO A 96 16.09 5.72 9.72
C PRO A 96 14.86 4.89 10.16
N GLU A 97 14.92 3.57 10.03
CA GLU A 97 13.81 2.68 10.36
C GLU A 97 13.39 2.79 11.85
N GLN A 98 14.34 2.95 12.75
CA GLN A 98 14.09 3.11 14.18
C GLN A 98 13.34 4.41 14.54
N GLN A 99 13.24 5.34 13.62
CA GLN A 99 12.45 6.56 13.77
C GLN A 99 11.01 6.40 13.26
N VAL A 100 10.63 5.24 12.72
CA VAL A 100 9.23 4.94 12.42
C VAL A 100 8.59 4.37 13.70
N ALA A 101 7.70 5.15 14.32
CA ALA A 101 7.02 4.72 15.55
C ALA A 101 5.85 3.79 15.24
N ARG A 102 5.10 4.09 14.15
CA ARG A 102 3.85 3.39 13.86
C ARG A 102 3.45 3.53 12.39
N VAL A 103 2.78 2.49 11.86
CA VAL A 103 2.10 2.51 10.56
C VAL A 103 0.68 2.01 10.74
N VAL A 104 -0.33 2.77 10.28
CA VAL A 104 -1.76 2.48 10.51
C VAL A 104 -2.56 2.65 9.23
N GLY A 105 -3.51 1.74 8.97
CA GLY A 105 -4.58 1.94 8.01
C GLY A 105 -5.87 2.32 8.73
N TYR A 106 -6.54 3.35 8.27
CA TYR A 106 -7.80 3.83 8.83
C TYR A 106 -9.00 3.56 7.92
N ALA A 107 -8.80 3.01 6.73
CA ALA A 107 -9.86 2.88 5.74
C ALA A 107 -10.60 4.24 5.55
N ASP A 108 -11.92 4.22 5.56
CA ASP A 108 -12.84 5.37 5.51
C ASP A 108 -13.35 5.80 6.89
N SER A 109 -12.80 5.24 7.99
CA SER A 109 -13.25 5.55 9.36
C SER A 109 -13.00 6.99 9.79
N ALA A 110 -12.07 7.70 9.13
CA ALA A 110 -11.68 9.07 9.44
C ALA A 110 -11.57 9.90 8.16
N LEU A 111 -12.73 10.26 7.59
CA LEU A 111 -12.80 11.08 6.38
C LEU A 111 -12.27 12.50 6.63
N PHE A 112 -11.54 13.05 5.67
CA PHE A 112 -11.11 14.45 5.66
C PHE A 112 -12.27 15.36 5.26
N ASP A 113 -12.92 15.04 4.15
CA ASP A 113 -14.15 15.68 3.70
C ASP A 113 -15.33 14.77 4.06
N ARG A 114 -16.10 15.16 5.08
CA ARG A 114 -17.27 14.42 5.56
C ARG A 114 -18.54 14.76 4.78
N ASP A 115 -18.55 15.92 4.13
CA ASP A 115 -19.69 16.36 3.34
C ASP A 115 -19.71 15.66 1.98
N ASP A 116 -18.52 15.33 1.44
CA ASP A 116 -18.36 14.46 0.28
C ASP A 116 -17.49 13.24 0.62
N PRO A 117 -18.09 12.13 1.12
CA PRO A 117 -17.36 10.91 1.49
C PRO A 117 -16.59 10.24 0.34
N LEU A 118 -16.96 10.52 -0.92
CA LEU A 118 -16.32 9.97 -2.11
C LEU A 118 -15.24 10.91 -2.68
N SER A 119 -15.06 12.08 -2.07
CA SER A 119 -14.05 13.04 -2.49
C SER A 119 -12.65 12.42 -2.59
N PRO A 120 -11.89 12.69 -3.66
CA PRO A 120 -10.50 12.25 -3.79
C PRO A 120 -9.62 12.67 -2.61
N THR A 121 -9.92 13.79 -1.95
CA THR A 121 -9.15 14.29 -0.80
C THR A 121 -9.22 13.38 0.42
N ASN A 122 -10.22 12.49 0.49
CA ASN A 122 -10.30 11.46 1.53
C ASN A 122 -9.21 10.39 1.37
N ARG A 123 -8.75 10.13 0.13
CA ARG A 123 -7.60 9.26 -0.12
C ARG A 123 -6.33 10.04 0.16
N ARG A 124 -5.72 9.79 1.30
CA ARG A 124 -4.56 10.55 1.76
C ARG A 124 -3.58 9.68 2.53
N ILE A 125 -2.35 10.17 2.60
CA ILE A 125 -1.31 9.67 3.51
C ILE A 125 -0.99 10.80 4.49
N ASP A 126 -1.09 10.51 5.76
CA ASP A 126 -0.71 11.41 6.84
C ASP A 126 0.64 10.97 7.42
N ILE A 127 1.59 11.89 7.54
CA ILE A 127 2.86 11.69 8.21
C ILE A 127 2.91 12.68 9.36
N VAL A 128 2.92 12.17 10.59
CA VAL A 128 3.02 13.01 11.81
C VAL A 128 4.42 12.89 12.37
N VAL A 129 5.16 14.00 12.36
CA VAL A 129 6.44 14.10 13.07
C VAL A 129 6.11 14.34 14.55
N LEU A 130 6.34 13.31 15.36
CA LEU A 130 5.86 13.25 16.74
C LEU A 130 6.63 14.25 17.64
N ASN A 131 5.90 14.91 18.53
CA ASN A 131 6.52 15.61 19.64
C ASN A 131 6.87 14.61 20.76
N ARG A 132 7.62 15.07 21.77
CA ARG A 132 8.07 14.21 22.88
C ARG A 132 6.90 13.54 23.61
N HIS A 133 5.84 14.27 23.88
CA HIS A 133 4.69 13.77 24.64
C HIS A 133 3.95 12.65 23.90
N ALA A 134 3.70 12.84 22.61
CA ALA A 134 3.08 11.80 21.77
C ALA A 134 3.97 10.56 21.62
N GLU A 135 5.29 10.74 21.55
CA GLU A 135 6.24 9.63 21.53
C GLU A 135 6.20 8.81 22.82
N GLU A 136 6.21 9.48 23.98
CA GLU A 136 6.11 8.86 25.30
C GLU A 136 4.78 8.09 25.46
N GLN A 137 3.66 8.70 25.11
CA GLN A 137 2.34 8.05 25.18
C GLN A 137 2.24 6.79 24.29
N MET A 138 2.86 6.82 23.10
CA MET A 138 2.88 5.64 22.24
C MET A 138 3.70 4.49 22.83
N LEU A 139 4.81 4.79 23.49
CA LEU A 139 5.65 3.78 24.15
C LEU A 139 4.95 3.19 25.36
N GLU A 140 4.33 4.00 26.20
CA GLU A 140 3.55 3.54 27.37
C GLU A 140 2.37 2.64 26.94
N GLY A 141 1.69 2.98 25.83
CA GLY A 141 0.61 2.17 25.28
C GLY A 141 1.07 0.79 24.80
N VAL A 142 2.27 0.69 24.26
CA VAL A 142 2.86 -0.59 23.82
C VAL A 142 3.29 -1.43 25.02
N GLU A 143 3.89 -0.83 26.03
CA GLU A 143 4.29 -1.53 27.26
C GLU A 143 3.07 -2.04 28.04
N ALA A 144 2.01 -1.23 28.16
CA ALA A 144 0.78 -1.62 28.81
C ALA A 144 0.07 -2.79 28.07
N ALA A 145 0.11 -2.79 26.74
CA ALA A 145 -0.44 -3.89 25.93
C ALA A 145 0.39 -5.18 26.04
N GLY A 146 1.72 -5.05 26.16
CA GLY A 146 2.62 -6.19 26.34
C GLY A 146 2.57 -6.81 27.74
N ALA A 147 2.19 -6.04 28.77
CA ALA A 147 2.05 -6.53 30.14
C ALA A 147 0.75 -7.33 30.38
N GLN A 148 -0.19 -7.33 29.46
CA GLN A 148 -1.47 -8.08 29.53
C GLN A 148 -1.46 -9.37 28.69
N VAL A 149 -0.33 -10.06 28.57
CA VAL A 149 -0.37 -11.45 28.13
C VAL A 149 -0.98 -12.23 29.30
N PRO A 150 -2.21 -12.77 29.20
CA PRO A 150 -2.73 -13.67 30.22
C PRO A 150 -1.77 -14.85 30.31
N ASP A 151 -1.35 -15.16 31.53
CA ASP A 151 -0.67 -16.41 31.85
C ASP A 151 -1.49 -17.53 31.18
N GLU A 152 -0.84 -18.35 30.34
CA GLU A 152 -1.51 -19.37 29.54
C GLU A 152 -2.51 -20.12 30.40
N PRO A 153 -3.77 -20.36 29.95
CA PRO A 153 -4.62 -21.28 30.65
C PRO A 153 -3.93 -22.63 30.60
N VAL A 154 -3.49 -23.11 31.77
CA VAL A 154 -3.06 -24.49 31.99
C VAL A 154 -4.23 -25.33 31.56
N VAL A 155 -4.22 -25.87 30.36
CA VAL A 155 -5.12 -26.91 29.89
C VAL A 155 -4.88 -28.10 30.84
N PRO A 156 -5.86 -28.55 31.61
CA PRO A 156 -5.70 -29.76 32.39
C PRO A 156 -5.43 -30.89 31.40
N GLU A 157 -4.33 -31.60 31.63
CA GLU A 157 -4.05 -32.87 30.94
C GLU A 157 -5.27 -33.77 31.13
N SER A 158 -6.14 -33.86 30.13
CA SER A 158 -7.16 -34.88 30.06
C SER A 158 -6.45 -36.20 29.83
N GLU A 159 -6.58 -37.06 30.83
CA GLU A 159 -6.16 -38.46 30.81
C GLU A 159 -6.53 -39.06 29.43
N SER A 160 -5.52 -39.59 28.79
CA SER A 160 -5.64 -40.34 27.53
C SER A 160 -6.34 -41.66 27.85
N GLU A 161 -7.67 -41.71 27.65
CA GLU A 161 -8.38 -42.98 27.46
C GLU A 161 -7.92 -43.57 26.12
N GLN A 162 -7.20 -44.67 26.25
CA GLN A 162 -6.81 -45.55 25.16
C GLN A 162 -8.09 -46.17 24.59
N SER A 163 -8.58 -45.64 23.47
CA SER A 163 -9.50 -46.37 22.62
C SER A 163 -8.69 -47.18 21.61
N GLU A 164 -8.83 -48.52 21.71
CA GLU A 164 -8.30 -49.50 20.76
C GLU A 164 -8.77 -49.18 19.34
N PRO A 165 -7.93 -49.42 18.32
CA PRO A 165 -8.35 -49.19 16.94
C PRO A 165 -9.25 -50.33 16.48
N GLU A 166 -10.46 -49.99 16.12
CA GLU A 166 -11.42 -50.84 15.40
C GLU A 166 -10.88 -51.17 14.02
N PRO A 167 -10.97 -52.44 13.53
CA PRO A 167 -10.37 -52.85 12.27
C PRO A 167 -11.07 -52.21 11.07
N ALA A 168 -10.28 -51.59 10.20
CA ALA A 168 -10.71 -50.97 8.97
C ALA A 168 -11.40 -51.94 8.02
N GLU A 169 -12.63 -51.61 7.60
CA GLU A 169 -13.30 -52.28 6.47
C GLU A 169 -12.56 -51.95 5.15
N PRO A 170 -12.54 -52.91 4.20
CA PRO A 170 -11.80 -52.71 2.96
C PRO A 170 -12.47 -51.70 2.04
N ALA A 171 -11.67 -50.75 1.55
CA ALA A 171 -12.09 -49.76 0.57
C ALA A 171 -12.59 -50.42 -0.74
N VAL A 172 -13.80 -50.08 -1.12
CA VAL A 172 -14.40 -50.46 -2.41
C VAL A 172 -13.75 -49.56 -3.48
N GLU A 173 -12.96 -50.17 -4.35
CA GLU A 173 -12.43 -49.53 -5.57
C GLU A 173 -13.59 -49.23 -6.52
N LEU A 174 -13.80 -47.94 -6.81
CA LEU A 174 -14.65 -47.52 -7.91
C LEU A 174 -13.83 -47.59 -9.23
N PRO A 175 -14.41 -48.14 -10.30
CA PRO A 175 -13.67 -48.23 -11.58
C PRO A 175 -13.50 -46.85 -12.21
N VAL A 176 -12.24 -46.52 -12.52
CA VAL A 176 -11.88 -45.35 -13.32
C VAL A 176 -12.11 -45.71 -14.80
N GLU A 177 -13.09 -45.09 -15.44
CA GLU A 177 -13.20 -45.08 -16.88
C GLU A 177 -12.08 -44.26 -17.51
N PRO A 178 -11.45 -44.74 -18.62
CA PRO A 178 -10.42 -43.98 -19.30
C PRO A 178 -11.08 -42.89 -20.16
N GLU A 179 -10.78 -41.61 -19.85
CA GLU A 179 -11.08 -40.48 -20.74
C GLU A 179 -10.27 -40.61 -22.05
N GLU A 180 -10.99 -40.72 -23.13
CA GLU A 180 -10.44 -40.71 -24.48
C GLU A 180 -9.71 -39.39 -24.77
N LEU A 181 -8.42 -39.52 -25.11
CA LEU A 181 -7.60 -38.43 -25.64
C LEU A 181 -8.16 -38.05 -27.05
N GLN A 182 -8.87 -36.92 -27.08
CA GLN A 182 -9.19 -36.31 -28.40
C GLN A 182 -7.94 -35.65 -28.96
N GLU A 183 -7.47 -36.24 -30.01
CA GLU A 183 -6.39 -35.85 -30.92
C GLU A 183 -6.75 -34.48 -31.55
N ALA A 184 -6.03 -33.42 -31.17
CA ALA A 184 -6.13 -32.10 -31.77
C ALA A 184 -5.36 -32.09 -33.08
N ALA A 185 -6.09 -31.85 -34.21
CA ALA A 185 -5.56 -31.69 -35.54
C ALA A 185 -4.60 -30.48 -35.65
N PRO A 186 -3.59 -30.53 -36.52
CA PRO A 186 -2.60 -29.46 -36.67
C PRO A 186 -3.19 -28.28 -37.45
N VAL A 187 -3.11 -27.08 -36.83
CA VAL A 187 -3.40 -25.83 -37.52
C VAL A 187 -2.14 -25.33 -38.21
N ASP A 188 -2.28 -25.26 -39.53
CA ASP A 188 -1.34 -24.78 -40.53
C ASP A 188 -0.85 -23.34 -40.21
N GLN A 189 0.46 -23.14 -40.16
CA GLN A 189 1.09 -21.81 -40.13
C GLN A 189 1.42 -21.39 -41.57
N PRO A 190 1.17 -20.15 -41.96
CA PRO A 190 2.03 -19.51 -42.91
C PRO A 190 2.94 -18.48 -42.26
N ALA A 191 4.21 -18.69 -42.42
CA ALA A 191 5.28 -17.74 -42.16
C ALA A 191 5.10 -16.49 -43.04
N SER A 192 5.27 -15.33 -42.43
CA SER A 192 5.75 -14.14 -43.14
C SER A 192 6.59 -13.26 -42.18
N THR A 193 7.84 -13.37 -42.45
CA THR A 193 8.93 -12.50 -42.03
C THR A 193 8.77 -11.11 -42.63
N GLU A 194 8.66 -10.09 -41.82
CA GLU A 194 9.06 -8.73 -42.21
C GLU A 194 9.72 -8.00 -41.03
N PRO A 195 10.89 -7.32 -41.23
CA PRO A 195 11.67 -6.76 -40.14
C PRO A 195 11.11 -5.42 -39.71
N ALA A 196 11.01 -5.22 -38.39
CA ALA A 196 10.65 -3.98 -37.76
C ALA A 196 11.67 -2.87 -38.11
N ARG A 197 11.22 -1.88 -38.89
CA ARG A 197 11.96 -0.64 -39.10
C ARG A 197 11.93 0.20 -37.83
N GLU A 198 13.11 0.46 -37.30
CA GLU A 198 13.38 1.50 -36.30
C GLU A 198 12.85 2.86 -36.80
N ARG A 199 11.81 3.38 -36.17
CA ARG A 199 11.44 4.80 -36.27
C ARG A 199 12.12 5.53 -35.12
N ARG A 200 13.30 6.05 -35.40
CA ARG A 200 13.88 7.12 -34.59
C ARG A 200 13.04 8.38 -34.81
N LEU A 201 12.30 8.81 -33.82
CA LEU A 201 11.68 10.12 -33.76
C LEU A 201 12.79 11.14 -33.48
N ASN A 202 13.18 11.90 -34.51
CA ASN A 202 14.00 13.09 -34.36
C ASN A 202 13.15 14.20 -33.73
N LEU A 203 13.43 14.52 -32.47
CA LEU A 203 12.71 15.53 -31.67
C LEU A 203 13.28 16.95 -31.78
N PHE A 204 14.14 17.26 -32.79
CA PHE A 204 14.81 18.55 -32.92
C PHE A 204 14.75 19.16 -34.32
N ASP A 205 13.57 19.13 -34.96
CA ASP A 205 13.44 19.80 -36.24
C ASP A 205 12.16 20.65 -36.28
N ASN A 206 12.15 21.74 -35.50
CA ASN A 206 11.26 22.89 -35.72
C ASN A 206 11.80 24.09 -34.92
N ALA A 207 12.93 24.60 -35.40
CA ALA A 207 13.41 25.95 -35.06
C ALA A 207 13.01 26.89 -36.21
N GLU A 208 11.86 27.54 -36.10
CA GLU A 208 11.55 28.69 -36.94
C GLU A 208 12.28 29.95 -36.46
N PRO A 209 12.88 30.76 -37.36
CA PRO A 209 13.65 31.94 -36.99
C PRO A 209 12.73 33.10 -36.65
N ILE A 210 12.93 33.66 -35.45
CA ILE A 210 12.31 34.91 -35.01
C ILE A 210 12.76 36.07 -35.93
N ARG A 211 11.83 36.58 -36.75
CA ARG A 211 12.02 37.81 -37.46
C ARG A 211 12.03 39.02 -36.51
N ARG A 212 13.16 39.72 -36.47
CA ARG A 212 13.25 41.05 -35.88
C ARG A 212 12.30 42.00 -36.63
N LEU A 213 11.43 42.65 -35.89
CA LEU A 213 10.82 43.92 -36.32
C LEU A 213 11.53 45.04 -35.57
N GLN A 214 12.46 45.70 -36.31
CA GLN A 214 12.84 47.08 -36.06
C GLN A 214 11.89 47.96 -36.88
N GLN A 215 11.11 48.78 -36.22
CA GLN A 215 10.90 50.22 -36.53
C GLN A 215 10.12 50.83 -35.36
#